data_3e02ffbba5d5bc25178598c45f601edc
#
_entry.id   3e02ffbba5d5bc25178598c45f601edc
#
_cell.length_a   1.000
_cell.length_b   1.000
_cell.length_c   1.000
_cell.angle_alpha   90.00
_cell.angle_beta   90.00
_cell.angle_gamma   90.00
#
_symmetry.space_group_name_H-M   'P 1'
#
loop_
_entity.id
_entity.type
_entity.pdbx_description
1 polymer ?
#
loop_
_entity_poly.entity_id
_entity_poly.type
_entity_poly.pdbx_seq_one_letter_code
_entity_poly.pdbx_strand_id
1 'polypeptide(L)'
;DIGLGIPAEPLFRSRSFNDKEQAFLSRTLATIDTQAPITIGLDDIQYQGPDTEVLGRFYDDMGFKQLRAQLGQEGNAEEQEVVFSPVSQVTADMLKPNDAFYFEILGENYHREAIVGLSWGRPGQIYVANPAVLDQSVLREFLENQPIRTYDFKRGKVLLSHLGIDLPQASFDSRLAKYLLSTVEDNDLTTIAHLYGQSSLSPDEVVYGKGAKRALPEEEVLFAHLARKLQVILETQQPMLERLAENQQLDLLFE
;
A
#
# COMPACT_ATOMS: atom_id res chain seq x y z
N ASP A 1 -27.40 -49.05 8.63
CA ASP A 1 -26.34 -49.37 7.67
C ASP A 1 -25.88 -48.10 6.96
N ILE A 2 -24.95 -47.41 7.58
CA ILE A 2 -24.25 -46.32 6.87
C ILE A 2 -23.03 -47.00 6.23
N GLY A 3 -23.17 -47.32 4.95
CA GLY A 3 -22.12 -47.85 4.13
C GLY A 3 -21.04 -46.80 3.89
N LEU A 4 -20.05 -46.74 4.74
CA LEU A 4 -18.78 -46.12 4.45
C LEU A 4 -18.02 -47.04 3.49
N GLY A 5 -17.95 -46.69 2.20
CA GLY A 5 -17.30 -47.44 1.13
C GLY A 5 -15.77 -47.51 1.24
N ILE A 6 -15.25 -47.84 2.40
CA ILE A 6 -13.84 -48.14 2.63
C ILE A 6 -13.72 -49.68 2.68
N PRO A 7 -12.90 -50.31 1.79
CA PRO A 7 -12.64 -51.74 1.91
C PRO A 7 -11.94 -51.98 3.24
N ALA A 8 -12.66 -52.52 4.21
CA ALA A 8 -12.07 -52.82 5.51
C ALA A 8 -11.20 -54.05 5.37
N GLU A 9 -9.88 -53.89 5.38
CA GLU A 9 -8.96 -55.02 5.59
C GLU A 9 -9.31 -55.74 6.91
N PRO A 10 -9.13 -57.09 6.95
CA PRO A 10 -9.47 -57.89 8.10
C PRO A 10 -8.89 -57.42 9.45
N LEU A 11 -7.72 -56.80 9.40
CA LEU A 11 -7.03 -56.19 10.55
C LEU A 11 -7.75 -54.98 11.15
N PHE A 12 -8.46 -54.22 10.29
CA PHE A 12 -9.22 -53.05 10.76
C PHE A 12 -10.52 -53.48 11.51
N ARG A 13 -11.19 -54.50 11.01
CA ARG A 13 -12.38 -55.05 11.64
C ARG A 13 -12.07 -55.69 13.03
N SER A 14 -10.92 -56.39 13.17
CA SER A 14 -10.57 -57.02 14.47
C SER A 14 -10.20 -55.97 15.54
N ARG A 15 -9.49 -54.90 15.17
CA ARG A 15 -9.20 -53.80 16.10
C ARG A 15 -10.46 -53.08 16.53
N SER A 16 -11.33 -52.70 15.61
CA SER A 16 -12.59 -52.02 15.94
C SER A 16 -13.53 -52.84 16.82
N PHE A 17 -13.42 -54.17 16.76
CA PHE A 17 -14.26 -55.05 17.60
C PHE A 17 -13.70 -55.19 19.02
N ASN A 18 -12.39 -55.21 19.18
CA ASN A 18 -11.71 -55.28 20.46
C ASN A 18 -11.75 -53.94 21.22
N ASP A 19 -11.82 -52.80 20.48
CA ASP A 19 -11.80 -51.47 21.07
C ASP A 19 -13.18 -50.81 21.07
N LYS A 20 -14.23 -51.63 21.16
CA LYS A 20 -15.64 -51.17 21.13
C LYS A 20 -15.94 -50.12 22.21
N GLU A 21 -15.44 -50.34 23.42
CA GLU A 21 -15.63 -49.39 24.54
C GLU A 21 -14.95 -48.07 24.27
N GLN A 22 -13.73 -48.13 23.70
CA GLN A 22 -12.98 -46.93 23.30
C GLN A 22 -13.68 -46.19 22.20
N ALA A 23 -14.26 -46.88 21.21
CA ALA A 23 -15.03 -46.24 20.14
C ALA A 23 -16.29 -45.53 20.68
N PHE A 24 -16.98 -46.12 21.67
CA PHE A 24 -18.11 -45.45 22.32
C PHE A 24 -17.67 -44.26 23.17
N LEU A 25 -16.56 -44.35 23.88
CA LEU A 25 -16.00 -43.25 24.62
C LEU A 25 -15.59 -42.10 23.67
N SER A 26 -14.89 -42.42 22.59
CA SER A 26 -14.51 -41.44 21.55
C SER A 26 -15.74 -40.75 20.95
N ARG A 27 -16.80 -41.50 20.66
CA ARG A 27 -18.07 -40.93 20.20
C ARG A 27 -18.68 -39.97 21.22
N THR A 28 -18.70 -40.36 22.50
CA THR A 28 -19.23 -39.51 23.58
C THR A 28 -18.44 -38.23 23.71
N LEU A 29 -17.09 -38.30 23.66
CA LEU A 29 -16.21 -37.15 23.76
C LEU A 29 -16.26 -36.23 22.50
N ALA A 30 -16.52 -36.81 21.31
CA ALA A 30 -16.66 -36.08 20.08
C ALA A 30 -18.06 -35.48 19.85
N THR A 31 -19.06 -35.91 20.63
CA THR A 31 -20.41 -35.36 20.51
C THR A 31 -20.52 -34.05 21.25
N ILE A 32 -20.95 -33.00 20.53
CA ILE A 32 -21.15 -31.68 21.12
C ILE A 32 -22.23 -31.74 22.19
N ASP A 33 -21.89 -31.34 23.40
CA ASP A 33 -22.86 -31.17 24.49
C ASP A 33 -23.57 -29.83 24.35
N THR A 34 -24.80 -29.86 23.87
CA THR A 34 -25.65 -28.67 23.71
C THR A 34 -26.22 -28.14 25.03
N GLN A 35 -25.99 -28.86 26.13
CA GLN A 35 -26.45 -28.50 27.48
C GLN A 35 -25.30 -28.10 28.40
N ALA A 36 -24.11 -27.90 27.84
CA ALA A 36 -22.98 -27.41 28.63
C ALA A 36 -23.36 -26.09 29.33
N PRO A 37 -23.00 -25.91 30.61
CA PRO A 37 -23.38 -24.73 31.39
C PRO A 37 -22.57 -23.51 30.95
N ILE A 38 -22.88 -23.00 29.74
CA ILE A 38 -22.28 -21.80 29.20
C ILE A 38 -23.03 -20.59 29.77
N THR A 39 -22.32 -19.75 30.49
CA THR A 39 -22.86 -18.52 31.10
C THR A 39 -22.70 -17.27 30.22
N ILE A 40 -22.03 -17.44 29.08
CA ILE A 40 -21.71 -16.34 28.14
C ILE A 40 -22.77 -16.36 27.03
N GLY A 41 -23.42 -15.20 26.78
CA GLY A 41 -24.36 -15.02 25.69
C GLY A 41 -23.64 -14.62 24.39
N LEU A 42 -24.35 -14.63 23.25
CA LEU A 42 -23.79 -14.20 21.95
C LEU A 42 -23.36 -12.74 21.98
N ASP A 43 -24.02 -11.90 22.75
CA ASP A 43 -23.69 -10.48 22.88
C ASP A 43 -22.38 -10.26 23.65
N ASP A 44 -22.00 -11.20 24.51
CA ASP A 44 -20.77 -11.11 25.31
C ASP A 44 -19.52 -11.51 24.52
N ILE A 45 -19.69 -12.17 23.37
CA ILE A 45 -18.59 -12.64 22.50
C ILE A 45 -18.37 -11.76 21.26
N GLN A 46 -18.99 -10.58 21.22
CA GLN A 46 -18.72 -9.63 20.14
C GLN A 46 -17.28 -9.18 20.19
N TYR A 47 -16.57 -9.40 19.07
CA TYR A 47 -15.20 -8.93 18.93
C TYR A 47 -15.18 -7.41 18.88
N GLN A 48 -14.54 -6.78 19.85
CA GLN A 48 -14.40 -5.31 19.97
C GLN A 48 -13.13 -4.78 19.33
N GLY A 49 -12.41 -5.61 18.60
CA GLY A 49 -11.06 -5.30 18.12
C GLY A 49 -9.97 -5.68 19.13
N PRO A 50 -8.70 -5.53 18.75
CA PRO A 50 -7.60 -5.76 19.66
C PRO A 50 -7.54 -4.63 20.70
N ASP A 51 -7.15 -4.95 21.95
CA ASP A 51 -6.74 -3.94 22.91
C ASP A 51 -5.41 -3.35 22.46
N THR A 52 -5.50 -2.20 21.80
CA THR A 52 -4.33 -1.55 21.17
C THR A 52 -3.28 -1.09 22.18
N GLU A 53 -3.67 -0.83 23.43
CA GLU A 53 -2.73 -0.44 24.48
C GLU A 53 -1.92 -1.65 24.97
N VAL A 54 -2.61 -2.76 25.26
CA VAL A 54 -1.95 -4.00 25.68
C VAL A 54 -1.07 -4.57 24.57
N LEU A 55 -1.59 -4.61 23.36
CA LEU A 55 -0.86 -5.10 22.20
C LEU A 55 0.33 -4.18 21.86
N GLY A 56 0.18 -2.87 22.04
CA GLY A 56 1.25 -1.90 21.87
C GLY A 56 2.41 -2.13 22.84
N ARG A 57 2.11 -2.32 24.13
CA ARG A 57 3.12 -2.67 25.13
C ARG A 57 3.85 -3.98 24.81
N PHE A 58 3.10 -4.99 24.37
CA PHE A 58 3.67 -6.27 23.95
C PHE A 58 4.65 -6.09 22.78
N TYR A 59 4.28 -5.28 21.77
CA TYR A 59 5.17 -5.01 20.64
C TYR A 59 6.41 -4.21 21.04
N ASP A 60 6.29 -3.27 21.99
CA ASP A 60 7.42 -2.53 22.54
C ASP A 60 8.40 -3.46 23.28
N ASP A 61 7.88 -4.36 24.14
CA ASP A 61 8.66 -5.34 24.89
C ASP A 61 9.40 -6.34 23.98
N MET A 62 8.74 -6.75 22.88
CA MET A 62 9.31 -7.68 21.90
C MET A 62 10.18 -7.00 20.84
N GLY A 63 10.25 -5.67 20.82
CA GLY A 63 11.00 -4.90 19.84
C GLY A 63 10.38 -4.90 18.44
N PHE A 64 9.08 -5.18 18.31
CA PHE A 64 8.36 -5.25 17.03
C PHE A 64 7.93 -3.85 16.58
N LYS A 65 8.90 -3.01 16.23
CA LYS A 65 8.69 -1.60 15.88
C LYS A 65 7.68 -1.38 14.75
N GLN A 66 7.68 -2.24 13.73
CA GLN A 66 6.77 -2.14 12.60
C GLN A 66 5.32 -2.44 13.00
N LEU A 67 5.08 -3.55 13.71
CA LEU A 67 3.77 -3.91 14.22
C LEU A 67 3.26 -2.88 15.21
N ARG A 68 4.16 -2.29 16.02
CA ARG A 68 3.83 -1.20 16.93
C ARG A 68 3.34 0.06 16.19
N ALA A 69 4.00 0.41 15.08
CA ALA A 69 3.60 1.53 14.24
C ALA A 69 2.23 1.30 13.57
N GLN A 70 1.93 0.06 13.16
CA GLN A 70 0.65 -0.31 12.57
C GLN A 70 -0.53 -0.23 13.56
N LEU A 71 -0.32 -0.57 14.83
CA LEU A 71 -1.37 -0.52 15.86
C LEU A 71 -1.97 0.88 16.08
N GLY A 72 -1.22 1.93 15.83
CA GLY A 72 -1.73 3.30 15.93
C GLY A 72 -2.64 3.71 14.76
N GLN A 73 -2.69 2.88 13.71
CA GLN A 73 -3.36 3.19 12.44
C GLN A 73 -4.72 2.50 12.27
N GLU A 74 -4.96 1.37 12.94
CA GLU A 74 -6.23 0.62 12.82
C GLU A 74 -7.42 1.29 13.53
N GLY A 75 -7.19 2.32 14.34
CA GLY A 75 -8.22 2.93 15.19
C GLY A 75 -8.87 4.21 14.70
N ASN A 76 -8.28 4.97 13.76
CA ASN A 76 -8.81 6.26 13.32
C ASN A 76 -8.23 6.70 11.95
N ALA A 77 -8.28 5.85 10.96
CA ALA A 77 -8.24 6.37 9.61
C ALA A 77 -9.65 6.88 9.25
N GLU A 78 -10.05 8.03 9.80
CA GLU A 78 -10.88 8.91 9.01
C GLU A 78 -10.11 9.07 7.70
N GLU A 79 -10.67 8.59 6.60
CA GLU A 79 -10.13 8.83 5.27
C GLU A 79 -10.06 10.36 5.14
N GLN A 80 -8.89 10.93 5.40
CA GLN A 80 -8.68 12.35 5.17
C GLN A 80 -8.87 12.55 3.68
N GLU A 81 -9.95 13.20 3.34
CA GLU A 81 -10.30 13.50 1.96
C GLU A 81 -9.18 14.36 1.37
N VAL A 82 -8.46 13.79 0.40
CA VAL A 82 -7.37 14.52 -0.26
C VAL A 82 -8.00 15.59 -1.15
N VAL A 83 -7.73 16.85 -0.82
CA VAL A 83 -8.18 17.98 -1.64
C VAL A 83 -7.26 18.13 -2.84
N PHE A 84 -7.82 18.05 -4.04
CA PHE A 84 -7.09 18.22 -5.29
C PHE A 84 -7.91 18.98 -6.33
N SER A 85 -7.23 19.47 -7.35
CA SER A 85 -7.83 20.21 -8.46
C SER A 85 -7.59 19.46 -9.78
N PRO A 86 -8.62 18.93 -10.45
CA PRO A 86 -8.50 18.41 -11.80
C PRO A 86 -8.14 19.54 -12.78
N VAL A 87 -7.19 19.29 -13.69
CA VAL A 87 -6.67 20.29 -14.62
C VAL A 87 -6.62 19.74 -16.03
N SER A 88 -7.19 20.48 -16.97
CA SER A 88 -7.06 20.21 -18.41
C SER A 88 -6.14 21.20 -19.13
N GLN A 89 -5.86 22.36 -18.51
CA GLN A 89 -4.94 23.35 -19.02
C GLN A 89 -4.00 23.82 -17.92
N VAL A 90 -2.69 23.65 -18.14
CA VAL A 90 -1.65 24.03 -17.18
C VAL A 90 -1.22 25.47 -17.41
N THR A 91 -1.16 26.25 -16.34
CA THR A 91 -0.67 27.64 -16.36
C THR A 91 0.58 27.76 -15.49
N ALA A 92 1.41 28.75 -15.75
CA ALA A 92 2.70 28.91 -15.08
C ALA A 92 2.59 29.10 -13.54
N ASP A 93 1.49 29.64 -13.06
CA ASP A 93 1.23 29.81 -11.61
C ASP A 93 0.98 28.48 -10.88
N MET A 94 0.55 27.44 -11.59
CA MET A 94 0.35 26.08 -11.07
C MET A 94 1.68 25.34 -10.84
N LEU A 95 2.78 25.82 -11.41
CA LEU A 95 4.09 25.18 -11.37
C LEU A 95 5.05 26.02 -10.51
N LYS A 96 5.73 25.36 -9.57
CA LYS A 96 6.73 26.01 -8.71
C LYS A 96 8.00 25.15 -8.64
N PRO A 97 9.18 25.75 -8.49
CA PRO A 97 10.40 25.00 -8.24
C PRO A 97 10.24 24.03 -7.08
N ASN A 98 10.76 22.83 -7.26
CA ASN A 98 10.65 21.72 -6.29
C ASN A 98 9.23 21.19 -6.07
N ASP A 99 8.27 21.41 -6.96
CA ASP A 99 7.01 20.69 -6.92
C ASP A 99 7.28 19.17 -7.03
N ALA A 100 6.44 18.38 -6.36
CA ALA A 100 6.44 16.95 -6.53
C ALA A 100 5.63 16.56 -7.77
N PHE A 101 6.07 15.51 -8.47
CA PHE A 101 5.38 14.93 -9.63
C PHE A 101 5.26 13.44 -9.48
N TYR A 102 4.12 12.91 -9.87
CA TYR A 102 3.90 11.48 -10.00
C TYR A 102 3.30 11.18 -11.38
N PHE A 103 3.86 10.19 -12.07
CA PHE A 103 3.42 9.73 -13.39
C PHE A 103 2.88 8.31 -13.29
N GLU A 104 1.62 8.11 -13.59
CA GLU A 104 0.96 6.82 -13.46
C GLU A 104 1.00 6.02 -14.74
N ILE A 105 1.19 4.72 -14.59
CA ILE A 105 1.07 3.72 -15.64
C ILE A 105 0.19 2.57 -15.16
N LEU A 106 -0.50 1.91 -16.06
CA LEU A 106 -1.36 0.80 -15.67
C LEU A 106 -0.58 -0.50 -15.46
N GLY A 107 0.41 -0.78 -16.29
CA GLY A 107 1.25 -1.99 -16.22
C GLY A 107 2.50 -1.81 -15.37
N GLU A 108 3.34 -2.84 -15.34
CA GLU A 108 4.60 -2.83 -14.57
C GLU A 108 5.82 -2.46 -15.42
N ASN A 109 5.73 -2.66 -16.74
CA ASN A 109 6.86 -2.44 -17.64
C ASN A 109 6.86 -1.02 -18.22
N TYR A 110 7.42 -0.08 -17.46
CA TYR A 110 7.51 1.33 -17.85
C TYR A 110 8.28 1.63 -19.14
N HIS A 111 9.02 0.64 -19.71
CA HIS A 111 9.65 0.79 -21.02
C HIS A 111 8.66 0.64 -22.18
N ARG A 112 7.45 0.14 -21.94
CA ARG A 112 6.44 -0.14 -22.97
C ARG A 112 5.09 0.46 -22.67
N GLU A 113 4.88 0.89 -21.43
CA GLU A 113 3.63 1.47 -20.97
C GLU A 113 3.54 2.95 -21.35
N ALA A 114 2.32 3.43 -21.50
CA ALA A 114 2.02 4.84 -21.60
C ALA A 114 1.61 5.42 -20.24
N ILE A 115 1.88 6.70 -20.04
CA ILE A 115 1.35 7.45 -18.89
C ILE A 115 -0.17 7.51 -19.04
N VAL A 116 -0.90 7.12 -17.99
CA VAL A 116 -2.37 7.13 -17.95
C VAL A 116 -2.94 8.28 -17.12
N GLY A 117 -2.10 8.96 -16.36
CA GLY A 117 -2.45 10.12 -15.57
C GLY A 117 -1.23 10.69 -14.87
N LEU A 118 -1.33 11.90 -14.36
CA LEU A 118 -0.29 12.51 -13.55
C LEU A 118 -0.87 13.39 -12.46
N SER A 119 -0.09 13.55 -11.41
CA SER A 119 -0.36 14.53 -10.36
C SER A 119 0.91 15.33 -10.06
N TRP A 120 0.74 16.59 -9.67
CA TRP A 120 1.85 17.43 -9.26
C TRP A 120 1.41 18.47 -8.24
N GLY A 121 2.38 19.07 -7.56
CA GLY A 121 2.15 20.16 -6.64
C GLY A 121 3.00 20.11 -5.37
N ARG A 122 2.46 20.68 -4.33
CA ARG A 122 3.08 20.92 -3.02
C ARG A 122 2.08 20.76 -1.90
N PRO A 123 2.50 20.74 -0.62
CA PRO A 123 1.58 20.64 0.50
C PRO A 123 0.46 21.68 0.41
N GLY A 124 -0.79 21.23 0.52
CA GLY A 124 -1.99 22.06 0.43
C GLY A 124 -2.41 22.46 -0.99
N GLN A 125 -1.69 22.06 -2.02
CA GLN A 125 -2.04 22.38 -3.42
C GLN A 125 -1.65 21.23 -4.35
N ILE A 126 -2.58 20.35 -4.65
CA ILE A 126 -2.41 19.18 -5.51
C ILE A 126 -3.22 19.35 -6.78
N TYR A 127 -2.59 19.15 -7.91
CA TYR A 127 -3.20 19.11 -9.24
C TYR A 127 -3.16 17.69 -9.79
N VAL A 128 -4.19 17.29 -10.52
CA VAL A 128 -4.27 16.02 -11.21
C VAL A 128 -4.75 16.24 -12.64
N ALA A 129 -4.25 15.43 -13.57
CA ALA A 129 -4.60 15.59 -14.97
C ALA A 129 -4.48 14.29 -15.77
N ASN A 130 -5.19 14.26 -16.89
CA ASN A 130 -4.97 13.30 -17.96
C ASN A 130 -3.64 13.57 -18.69
N PRO A 131 -3.01 12.57 -19.34
CA PRO A 131 -1.69 12.72 -19.98
C PRO A 131 -1.61 13.79 -21.05
N ALA A 132 -2.73 14.19 -21.66
CA ALA A 132 -2.79 15.21 -22.71
C ALA A 132 -2.17 16.56 -22.29
N VAL A 133 -2.09 16.87 -21.00
CA VAL A 133 -1.42 18.09 -20.51
C VAL A 133 0.09 18.08 -20.76
N LEU A 134 0.70 16.89 -20.95
CA LEU A 134 2.13 16.74 -21.26
C LEU A 134 2.50 17.28 -22.65
N ASP A 135 1.53 17.54 -23.52
CA ASP A 135 1.75 18.19 -24.82
C ASP A 135 1.80 19.73 -24.70
N GLN A 136 1.44 20.29 -23.56
CA GLN A 136 1.43 21.72 -23.34
C GLN A 136 2.84 22.26 -23.07
N SER A 137 3.27 23.27 -23.84
CA SER A 137 4.62 23.82 -23.79
C SER A 137 5.03 24.30 -22.40
N VAL A 138 4.11 24.89 -21.65
CA VAL A 138 4.36 25.40 -20.29
C VAL A 138 4.82 24.28 -19.35
N LEU A 139 4.16 23.11 -19.38
CA LEU A 139 4.51 21.98 -18.54
C LEU A 139 5.80 21.31 -19.02
N ARG A 140 5.96 21.16 -20.35
CA ARG A 140 7.19 20.59 -20.94
C ARG A 140 8.42 21.40 -20.58
N GLU A 141 8.36 22.72 -20.81
CA GLU A 141 9.45 23.63 -20.47
C GLU A 141 9.81 23.57 -18.98
N PHE A 142 8.82 23.48 -18.11
CA PHE A 142 9.07 23.34 -16.69
C PHE A 142 9.79 22.03 -16.37
N LEU A 143 9.30 20.89 -16.87
CA LEU A 143 9.87 19.57 -16.61
C LEU A 143 11.30 19.43 -17.17
N GLU A 144 11.62 20.07 -18.29
CA GLU A 144 12.95 20.04 -18.90
C GLU A 144 13.98 20.95 -18.20
N ASN A 145 13.52 21.94 -17.43
CA ASN A 145 14.40 22.95 -16.84
C ASN A 145 14.44 22.96 -15.31
N GLN A 146 13.54 22.23 -14.65
CA GLN A 146 13.44 22.24 -13.19
C GLN A 146 13.63 20.85 -12.60
N PRO A 147 14.41 20.72 -11.50
CA PRO A 147 14.44 19.50 -10.72
C PRO A 147 13.09 19.28 -10.05
N ILE A 148 12.66 18.02 -10.00
CA ILE A 148 11.39 17.64 -9.40
C ILE A 148 11.59 16.68 -8.21
N ARG A 149 10.66 16.69 -7.27
CA ARG A 149 10.50 15.63 -6.30
C ARG A 149 9.63 14.55 -6.92
N THR A 150 9.93 13.27 -6.71
CA THR A 150 9.14 12.20 -7.32
C THR A 150 9.26 10.89 -6.55
N TYR A 151 8.52 9.90 -7.00
CA TYR A 151 8.71 8.50 -6.68
C TYR A 151 9.21 7.77 -7.94
N ASP A 152 10.37 7.09 -7.85
CA ASP A 152 11.01 6.40 -8.98
C ASP A 152 11.35 7.34 -10.17
N PHE A 153 12.34 8.18 -9.97
CA PHE A 153 12.81 9.13 -11.00
C PHE A 153 13.21 8.44 -12.31
N LYS A 154 13.86 7.27 -12.23
CA LYS A 154 14.26 6.50 -13.39
C LYS A 154 13.04 6.13 -14.26
N ARG A 155 11.96 5.67 -13.61
CA ARG A 155 10.69 5.36 -14.30
C ARG A 155 10.12 6.61 -14.96
N GLY A 156 10.03 7.71 -14.24
CA GLY A 156 9.52 8.99 -14.75
C GLY A 156 10.34 9.51 -15.95
N LYS A 157 11.67 9.46 -15.86
CA LYS A 157 12.57 9.87 -16.94
C LYS A 157 12.36 9.03 -18.21
N VAL A 158 12.27 7.73 -18.11
CA VAL A 158 12.01 6.84 -19.25
C VAL A 158 10.64 7.10 -19.87
N LEU A 159 9.59 7.21 -19.07
CA LEU A 159 8.23 7.47 -19.57
C LEU A 159 8.14 8.80 -20.32
N LEU A 160 8.72 9.84 -19.78
CA LEU A 160 8.71 11.16 -20.40
C LEU A 160 9.61 11.24 -21.62
N SER A 161 10.71 10.49 -21.67
CA SER A 161 11.59 10.43 -22.85
C SER A 161 10.87 9.87 -24.09
N HIS A 162 9.89 8.97 -23.91
CA HIS A 162 9.04 8.49 -25.01
C HIS A 162 8.17 9.60 -25.62
N LEU A 163 7.90 10.67 -24.85
CA LEU A 163 7.18 11.85 -25.28
C LEU A 163 8.13 12.99 -25.74
N GLY A 164 9.44 12.74 -25.77
CA GLY A 164 10.46 13.72 -26.11
C GLY A 164 10.68 14.78 -25.03
N ILE A 165 10.37 14.47 -23.76
CA ILE A 165 10.65 15.33 -22.60
C ILE A 165 11.84 14.74 -21.84
N ASP A 166 12.92 15.51 -21.70
CA ASP A 166 14.11 15.08 -20.95
C ASP A 166 14.14 15.68 -19.55
N LEU A 167 13.84 14.86 -18.54
CA LEU A 167 13.95 15.27 -17.14
C LEU A 167 15.43 15.41 -16.75
N PRO A 168 15.86 16.58 -16.23
CA PRO A 168 17.28 16.82 -15.90
C PRO A 168 17.71 16.00 -14.68
N GLN A 169 17.04 16.13 -13.56
CA GLN A 169 17.37 15.47 -12.30
C GLN A 169 16.18 15.46 -11.33
N ALA A 170 16.26 14.60 -10.32
CA ALA A 170 15.38 14.67 -9.15
C ALA A 170 16.02 15.54 -8.06
N SER A 171 15.23 16.37 -7.39
CA SER A 171 15.61 16.97 -6.12
C SER A 171 15.30 16.06 -4.93
N PHE A 172 14.46 15.05 -5.14
CA PHE A 172 14.17 13.98 -4.18
C PHE A 172 13.49 12.80 -4.90
N ASP A 173 13.91 11.57 -4.56
CA ASP A 173 13.27 10.33 -5.01
C ASP A 173 12.90 9.46 -3.80
N SER A 174 11.59 9.32 -3.53
CA SER A 174 11.08 8.57 -2.38
C SER A 174 11.45 7.09 -2.44
N ARG A 175 11.51 6.49 -3.63
CA ARG A 175 11.88 5.08 -3.82
C ARG A 175 13.35 4.84 -3.47
N LEU A 176 14.23 5.73 -3.94
CA LEU A 176 15.66 5.67 -3.63
C LEU A 176 15.90 5.93 -2.14
N ALA A 177 15.25 6.94 -1.56
CA ALA A 177 15.34 7.24 -0.14
C ALA A 177 14.91 6.04 0.71
N LYS A 178 13.78 5.38 0.37
CA LYS A 178 13.34 4.16 1.06
C LYS A 178 14.36 3.02 0.94
N TYR A 179 14.92 2.82 -0.25
CA TYR A 179 15.94 1.78 -0.47
C TYR A 179 17.19 2.00 0.41
N LEU A 180 17.65 3.24 0.54
CA LEU A 180 18.79 3.58 1.40
C LEU A 180 18.47 3.36 2.88
N LEU A 181 17.24 3.63 3.32
CA LEU A 181 16.83 3.48 4.72
C LEU A 181 16.59 2.03 5.13
N SER A 182 16.08 1.19 4.25
CA SER A 182 15.82 -0.22 4.51
C SER A 182 15.62 -1.00 3.21
N THR A 183 16.25 -2.17 3.13
CA THR A 183 16.11 -3.12 2.02
C THR A 183 15.23 -4.32 2.37
N VAL A 184 14.64 -4.33 3.56
CA VAL A 184 13.87 -5.48 4.08
C VAL A 184 12.45 -5.49 3.54
N GLU A 185 11.81 -4.33 3.51
CA GLU A 185 10.45 -4.17 2.99
C GLU A 185 10.47 -3.74 1.53
N ASP A 186 9.35 -3.98 0.83
CA ASP A 186 9.15 -3.51 -0.54
C ASP A 186 9.28 -1.99 -0.64
N ASN A 187 9.73 -1.53 -1.82
CA ASN A 187 9.95 -0.11 -2.08
C ASN A 187 8.76 0.54 -2.82
N ASP A 188 7.58 -0.09 -2.81
CA ASP A 188 6.39 0.47 -3.40
C ASP A 188 5.82 1.62 -2.55
N LEU A 189 5.02 2.48 -3.19
CA LEU A 189 4.53 3.69 -2.54
C LEU A 189 3.53 3.40 -1.40
N THR A 190 2.81 2.28 -1.48
CA THR A 190 1.88 1.85 -0.42
C THR A 190 2.65 1.43 0.83
N THR A 191 3.74 0.68 0.66
CA THR A 191 4.65 0.32 1.76
C THR A 191 5.27 1.56 2.39
N ILE A 192 5.73 2.52 1.57
CA ILE A 192 6.22 3.82 2.06
C ILE A 192 5.14 4.54 2.87
N ALA A 193 3.92 4.62 2.35
CA ALA A 193 2.80 5.24 3.04
C ALA A 193 2.58 4.62 4.42
N HIS A 194 2.50 3.30 4.51
CA HIS A 194 2.32 2.59 5.78
C HIS A 194 3.45 2.83 6.79
N LEU A 195 4.70 2.82 6.35
CA LEU A 195 5.86 3.05 7.22
C LEU A 195 5.89 4.44 7.85
N TYR A 196 5.24 5.41 7.22
CA TYR A 196 5.18 6.81 7.69
C TYR A 196 3.79 7.24 8.16
N GLY A 197 2.91 6.29 8.45
CA GLY A 197 1.59 6.57 9.04
C GLY A 197 0.53 7.08 8.08
N GLN A 198 0.76 6.94 6.76
CA GLN A 198 -0.17 7.35 5.72
C GLN A 198 -1.02 6.15 5.26
N SER A 199 -1.99 5.75 6.07
CA SER A 199 -2.80 4.54 5.82
C SER A 199 -3.89 4.70 4.75
N SER A 200 -4.12 5.92 4.25
CA SER A 200 -5.20 6.22 3.30
C SER A 200 -4.89 5.84 1.83
N LEU A 201 -3.64 5.43 1.51
CA LEU A 201 -3.29 5.00 0.17
C LEU A 201 -3.65 3.53 -0.05
N SER A 202 -4.67 3.27 -0.83
CA SER A 202 -5.04 1.92 -1.26
C SER A 202 -4.00 1.33 -2.22
N PRO A 203 -3.70 0.01 -2.13
CA PRO A 203 -2.84 -0.66 -3.11
C PRO A 203 -3.40 -0.57 -4.54
N ASP A 204 -2.52 -0.49 -5.53
CA ASP A 204 -2.89 -0.42 -6.95
C ASP A 204 -3.78 -1.60 -7.39
N GLU A 205 -3.57 -2.78 -6.83
CA GLU A 205 -4.39 -3.95 -7.12
C GLU A 205 -5.86 -3.78 -6.70
N VAL A 206 -6.13 -2.98 -5.68
CA VAL A 206 -7.50 -2.66 -5.22
C VAL A 206 -8.16 -1.68 -6.16
N VAL A 207 -7.42 -0.67 -6.65
CA VAL A 207 -7.94 0.40 -7.50
C VAL A 207 -8.05 -0.03 -8.96
N TYR A 208 -7.03 -0.70 -9.49
CA TYR A 208 -6.95 -1.09 -10.91
C TYR A 208 -7.34 -2.54 -11.19
N GLY A 209 -7.49 -3.37 -10.14
CA GLY A 209 -7.65 -4.80 -10.31
C GLY A 209 -6.33 -5.56 -10.48
N LYS A 210 -6.41 -6.89 -10.52
CA LYS A 210 -5.24 -7.79 -10.54
C LYS A 210 -5.13 -8.58 -11.84
N GLY A 211 -3.90 -8.72 -12.35
CA GLY A 211 -3.60 -9.55 -13.53
C GLY A 211 -4.39 -9.13 -14.77
N ALA A 212 -5.05 -10.08 -15.44
CA ALA A 212 -5.82 -9.82 -16.66
C ALA A 212 -7.08 -8.95 -16.46
N LYS A 213 -7.48 -8.69 -15.23
CA LYS A 213 -8.62 -7.81 -14.90
C LYS A 213 -8.18 -6.38 -14.62
N ARG A 214 -6.90 -6.08 -14.74
CA ARG A 214 -6.36 -4.73 -14.50
C ARG A 214 -6.86 -3.77 -15.57
N ALA A 215 -7.53 -2.71 -15.15
CA ALA A 215 -8.14 -1.71 -16.02
C ALA A 215 -8.14 -0.34 -15.33
N LEU A 216 -8.23 0.72 -16.14
CA LEU A 216 -8.42 2.07 -15.60
C LEU A 216 -9.81 2.17 -14.97
N PRO A 217 -9.92 2.71 -13.76
CA PRO A 217 -11.19 3.01 -13.14
C PRO A 217 -11.81 4.27 -13.75
N GLU A 218 -12.99 4.66 -13.25
CA GLU A 218 -13.59 5.96 -13.53
C GLU A 218 -12.62 7.10 -13.19
N GLU A 219 -12.67 8.19 -13.96
CA GLU A 219 -11.71 9.31 -13.87
C GLU A 219 -11.61 9.89 -12.45
N GLU A 220 -12.73 10.02 -11.76
CA GLU A 220 -12.76 10.54 -10.39
C GLU A 220 -11.97 9.65 -9.42
N VAL A 221 -12.11 8.33 -9.54
CA VAL A 221 -11.36 7.34 -8.73
C VAL A 221 -9.88 7.38 -9.06
N LEU A 222 -9.54 7.47 -10.36
CA LEU A 222 -8.15 7.62 -10.81
C LEU A 222 -7.52 8.88 -10.22
N PHE A 223 -8.18 10.02 -10.34
CA PHE A 223 -7.67 11.31 -9.89
C PHE A 223 -7.50 11.35 -8.36
N ALA A 224 -8.45 10.82 -7.61
CA ALA A 224 -8.32 10.69 -6.16
C ALA A 224 -7.12 9.82 -5.77
N HIS A 225 -6.90 8.70 -6.46
CA HIS A 225 -5.76 7.83 -6.22
C HIS A 225 -4.42 8.49 -6.56
N LEU A 226 -4.34 9.22 -7.68
CA LEU A 226 -3.17 10.00 -8.06
C LEU A 226 -2.84 11.10 -7.05
N ALA A 227 -3.85 11.79 -6.55
CA ALA A 227 -3.69 12.82 -5.54
C ALA A 227 -3.15 12.25 -4.22
N ARG A 228 -3.67 11.10 -3.78
CA ARG A 228 -3.17 10.37 -2.59
C ARG A 228 -1.72 9.92 -2.76
N LYS A 229 -1.34 9.39 -3.92
CA LYS A 229 0.05 9.03 -4.23
C LYS A 229 0.99 10.23 -4.12
N LEU A 230 0.59 11.38 -4.67
CA LEU A 230 1.38 12.61 -4.56
C LEU A 230 1.47 13.08 -3.10
N GLN A 231 0.37 13.03 -2.36
CA GLN A 231 0.35 13.39 -0.94
C GLN A 231 1.35 12.56 -0.14
N VAL A 232 1.43 11.25 -0.37
CA VAL A 232 2.42 10.38 0.28
C VAL A 232 3.84 10.86 -0.01
N ILE A 233 4.17 11.19 -1.28
CA ILE A 233 5.49 11.72 -1.64
C ILE A 233 5.79 13.01 -0.88
N LEU A 234 4.82 13.91 -0.79
CA LEU A 234 4.97 15.20 -0.10
C LEU A 234 5.17 15.06 1.40
N GLU A 235 4.41 14.19 2.05
CA GLU A 235 4.38 14.04 3.51
C GLU A 235 5.52 13.15 4.04
N THR A 236 5.99 12.18 3.24
CA THR A 236 7.07 11.28 3.66
C THR A 236 8.47 11.81 3.42
N GLN A 237 8.63 12.84 2.57
CA GLN A 237 9.93 13.39 2.23
C GLN A 237 10.73 13.84 3.46
N GLN A 238 10.15 14.72 4.26
CA GLN A 238 10.87 15.30 5.40
C GLN A 238 11.28 14.24 6.44
N PRO A 239 10.39 13.34 6.88
CA PRO A 239 10.79 12.24 7.77
C PRO A 239 11.86 11.32 7.20
N MET A 240 11.86 11.08 5.88
CA MET A 240 12.90 10.28 5.23
C MET A 240 14.25 10.99 5.24
N LEU A 241 14.29 12.29 4.93
CA LEU A 241 15.51 13.09 4.94
C LEU A 241 16.12 13.16 6.34
N GLU A 242 15.30 13.33 7.37
CA GLU A 242 15.76 13.33 8.78
C GLU A 242 16.41 11.99 9.14
N ARG A 243 15.79 10.86 8.80
CA ARG A 243 16.36 9.53 9.06
C ARG A 243 17.63 9.25 8.25
N LEU A 244 17.70 9.71 6.99
CA LEU A 244 18.92 9.60 6.19
C LEU A 244 20.07 10.43 6.78
N ALA A 245 19.76 11.62 7.30
CA ALA A 245 20.75 12.45 8.00
C ALA A 245 21.24 11.79 9.29
N GLU A 246 20.36 11.23 10.11
CA GLU A 246 20.71 10.47 11.32
C GLU A 246 21.60 9.27 11.00
N ASN A 247 21.35 8.58 9.89
CA ASN A 247 22.14 7.44 9.44
C ASN A 247 23.40 7.84 8.68
N GLN A 248 23.69 9.12 8.46
CA GLN A 248 24.82 9.64 7.65
C GLN A 248 24.78 9.12 6.19
N GLN A 249 23.57 8.98 5.63
CA GLN A 249 23.32 8.46 4.28
C GLN A 249 22.79 9.54 3.32
N LEU A 250 22.69 10.78 3.79
CA LEU A 250 22.06 11.86 3.00
C LEU A 250 22.81 12.13 1.68
N ASP A 251 24.14 12.08 1.71
CA ASP A 251 24.97 12.32 0.53
C ASP A 251 24.72 11.28 -0.58
N LEU A 252 24.44 10.02 -0.19
CA LEU A 252 24.15 8.95 -1.15
C LEU A 252 22.83 9.17 -1.94
N LEU A 253 21.95 10.03 -1.45
CA LEU A 253 20.72 10.36 -2.15
C LEU A 253 20.95 11.38 -3.29
N PHE A 254 21.99 12.20 -3.17
CA PHE A 254 22.23 13.36 -4.07
C PHE A 254 23.49 13.21 -4.95
N GLU A 255 24.25 12.12 -4.79
CA GLU A 255 25.33 11.72 -5.69
C GLU A 255 24.81 10.99 -6.95
#